data_02e2edb45a678a65eb5d18f6cc8081b6
#
_entry.id   02e2edb45a678a65eb5d18f6cc8081b6
#
_cell.length_a   1.000
_cell.length_b   1.000
_cell.length_c   1.000
_cell.angle_alpha   90.00
_cell.angle_beta   90.00
_cell.angle_gamma   90.00
#
_symmetry.space_group_name_H-M   'P 1'
#
loop_
_entity.id
_entity.type
_entity.pdbx_description
1 polymer ?
#
loop_
_entity_poly.entity_id
_entity_poly.type
_entity_poly.pdbx_seq_one_letter_code
_entity_poly.pdbx_strand_id
1 'polypeptide(L)'
;MNNLITISGKKVNLIANGDLQILNDPWQIFQLNDWALRKDFEMITAGRASQPIPATNKITGVANIFLEEGAVVEHSILNASAGPIYIGKNAQVMEGCMIRGGFALCEGAVLKMGSKIYGATTIGPHCNAAGEIKNAVMFGYSNKAHDGYLGDSVIGEWCNLGAGTTNSNVKNTAGDVKVWSNADNDYISVGLKCGLLMGDYSRSAINTSFNTGTVVGICCNIFVPHFPPKFISDFTWGEERYTFAKILQDIGNWKRLKGHSVTKKEEEILKHLYNQ
;
A
#
# COMPACT_ATOMS: atom_id res chain seq x y z
N MET A 1 -21.07 25.03 9.17
CA MET A 1 -19.64 25.22 9.51
C MET A 1 -18.91 25.54 8.24
N ASN A 2 -18.20 26.68 8.18
CA ASN A 2 -17.46 27.06 6.97
C ASN A 2 -16.17 26.24 6.91
N ASN A 3 -16.11 25.26 6.02
CA ASN A 3 -14.91 24.45 5.78
C ASN A 3 -13.91 25.27 4.94
N LEU A 4 -13.15 26.13 5.61
CA LEU A 4 -12.03 26.86 5.01
C LEU A 4 -10.77 26.04 5.16
N ILE A 5 -10.20 25.58 4.05
CA ILE A 5 -8.85 25.02 4.02
C ILE A 5 -7.89 26.03 3.39
N THR A 6 -6.65 25.98 3.84
CA THR A 6 -5.59 26.86 3.28
C THR A 6 -4.71 26.00 2.38
N ILE A 7 -4.71 26.29 1.07
CA ILE A 7 -3.83 25.65 0.10
C ILE A 7 -2.87 26.74 -0.41
N SER A 8 -1.56 26.54 -0.24
CA SER A 8 -0.51 27.49 -0.68
C SER A 8 -0.75 28.92 -0.21
N GLY A 9 -1.17 29.09 1.06
CA GLY A 9 -1.43 30.41 1.64
C GLY A 9 -2.74 31.08 1.21
N LYS A 10 -3.53 30.47 0.33
CA LYS A 10 -4.86 30.98 -0.09
C LYS A 10 -5.97 30.24 0.64
N LYS A 11 -6.90 30.99 1.23
CA LYS A 11 -8.12 30.44 1.80
C LYS A 11 -9.05 30.02 0.67
N VAL A 12 -9.39 28.75 0.62
CA VAL A 12 -10.32 28.16 -0.37
C VAL A 12 -11.57 27.72 0.35
N ASN A 13 -12.73 28.22 -0.07
CA ASN A 13 -14.01 27.69 0.38
C ASN A 13 -14.28 26.39 -0.35
N LEU A 14 -14.23 25.27 0.37
CA LEU A 14 -14.75 24.00 -0.14
C LEU A 14 -16.27 24.04 0.02
N ILE A 15 -16.99 24.14 -1.07
CA ILE A 15 -18.41 23.76 -1.12
C ILE A 15 -18.42 22.23 -1.20
N ALA A 16 -18.30 21.59 -0.05
CA ALA A 16 -18.39 20.14 0.04
C ALA A 16 -19.88 19.75 0.08
N ASN A 17 -20.39 19.23 -1.01
CA ASN A 17 -21.69 18.55 -1.03
C ASN A 17 -21.54 17.17 -0.35
N GLY A 18 -21.29 17.14 0.96
CA GLY A 18 -21.39 15.93 1.77
C GLY A 18 -20.29 14.84 1.65
N ASP A 19 -19.39 14.93 0.67
CA ASP A 19 -18.47 13.83 0.29
C ASP A 19 -16.99 14.08 0.64
N LEU A 20 -16.69 14.94 1.61
CA LEU A 20 -15.32 15.17 2.05
C LEU A 20 -14.93 14.20 3.18
N GLN A 21 -13.85 13.45 2.99
CA GLN A 21 -13.22 12.63 4.04
C GLN A 21 -11.89 13.27 4.44
N ILE A 22 -11.60 13.28 5.74
CA ILE A 22 -10.37 13.83 6.30
C ILE A 22 -9.53 12.68 6.85
N LEU A 23 -8.27 12.60 6.43
CA LEU A 23 -7.27 11.70 6.99
C LEU A 23 -6.54 12.42 8.12
N ASN A 24 -6.70 11.94 9.35
CA ASN A 24 -5.95 12.42 10.51
C ASN A 24 -4.79 11.46 10.85
N ASP A 25 -4.94 10.20 10.52
CA ASP A 25 -4.08 9.12 10.96
C ASP A 25 -3.73 8.15 9.83
N PRO A 26 -2.54 7.52 9.85
CA PRO A 26 -2.09 6.64 8.76
C PRO A 26 -2.98 5.42 8.49
N TRP A 27 -3.61 4.84 9.52
CA TRP A 27 -4.52 3.69 9.31
C TRP A 27 -5.81 4.06 8.59
N GLN A 28 -6.23 5.32 8.61
CA GLN A 28 -7.39 5.77 7.86
C GLN A 28 -7.19 5.66 6.34
N ILE A 29 -5.95 5.57 5.86
CA ILE A 29 -5.64 5.34 4.46
C ILE A 29 -6.29 4.04 3.96
N PHE A 30 -6.09 2.90 4.64
CA PHE A 30 -6.76 1.67 4.23
C PHE A 30 -8.25 1.66 4.61
N GLN A 31 -8.65 2.31 5.69
CA GLN A 31 -10.05 2.36 6.13
C GLN A 31 -10.94 3.13 5.15
N LEU A 32 -10.43 4.19 4.55
CA LEU A 32 -11.15 5.03 3.58
C LEU A 32 -10.89 4.62 2.12
N ASN A 33 -10.06 3.60 1.89
CA ASN A 33 -9.64 3.23 0.54
C ASN A 33 -10.82 2.79 -0.36
N ASP A 34 -11.84 2.11 0.16
CA ASP A 34 -13.00 1.73 -0.65
C ASP A 34 -13.78 2.96 -1.16
N TRP A 35 -13.97 3.94 -0.29
CA TRP A 35 -14.59 5.20 -0.66
C TRP A 35 -13.77 5.96 -1.71
N ALA A 36 -12.46 6.12 -1.48
CA ALA A 36 -11.55 6.81 -2.39
C ALA A 36 -11.50 6.11 -3.76
N LEU A 37 -11.32 4.79 -3.76
CA LEU A 37 -11.20 3.97 -4.96
C LEU A 37 -12.45 4.06 -5.86
N ARG A 38 -13.65 4.10 -5.27
CA ARG A 38 -14.90 4.27 -6.03
C ARG A 38 -15.00 5.66 -6.64
N LYS A 39 -14.67 6.70 -5.89
CA LYS A 39 -14.67 8.09 -6.38
C LYS A 39 -13.64 8.31 -7.47
N ASP A 40 -12.42 7.81 -7.27
CA ASP A 40 -11.35 7.89 -8.26
C ASP A 40 -11.74 7.13 -9.53
N PHE A 41 -12.30 5.93 -9.41
CA PHE A 41 -12.75 5.15 -10.58
C PHE A 41 -13.78 5.93 -11.41
N GLU A 42 -14.82 6.47 -10.76
CA GLU A 42 -15.83 7.28 -11.44
C GLU A 42 -15.19 8.48 -12.16
N MET A 43 -14.30 9.20 -11.49
CA MET A 43 -13.67 10.42 -12.01
C MET A 43 -12.72 10.14 -13.18
N ILE A 44 -11.82 9.15 -13.04
CA ILE A 44 -10.77 8.89 -14.04
C ILE A 44 -11.26 8.11 -15.24
N THR A 45 -12.39 7.39 -15.14
CA THR A 45 -12.96 6.63 -16.26
C THR A 45 -14.09 7.37 -16.98
N ALA A 46 -14.60 8.48 -16.44
CA ALA A 46 -15.70 9.24 -17.00
C ALA A 46 -15.45 9.66 -18.46
N GLY A 47 -16.36 9.26 -19.34
CA GLY A 47 -16.28 9.60 -20.77
C GLY A 47 -15.17 8.88 -21.56
N ARG A 48 -14.49 7.89 -20.94
CA ARG A 48 -13.40 7.13 -21.55
C ARG A 48 -13.81 5.69 -21.86
N ALA A 49 -13.15 5.09 -22.84
CA ALA A 49 -13.32 3.69 -23.18
C ALA A 49 -12.17 2.85 -22.60
N SER A 50 -12.53 1.75 -21.95
CA SER A 50 -11.55 0.73 -21.52
C SER A 50 -10.96 0.00 -22.73
N GLN A 51 -9.71 -0.47 -22.61
CA GLN A 51 -9.22 -1.51 -23.51
C GLN A 51 -10.13 -2.76 -23.43
N PRO A 52 -10.26 -3.53 -24.54
CA PRO A 52 -10.94 -4.82 -24.51
C PRO A 52 -10.31 -5.76 -23.48
N ILE A 53 -11.15 -6.46 -22.72
CA ILE A 53 -10.68 -7.48 -21.78
C ILE A 53 -10.51 -8.79 -22.57
N PRO A 54 -9.32 -9.43 -22.60
CA PRO A 54 -9.11 -10.66 -23.32
C PRO A 54 -10.06 -11.79 -22.87
N ALA A 55 -10.55 -12.57 -23.84
CA ALA A 55 -11.53 -13.64 -23.61
C ALA A 55 -10.98 -14.82 -22.78
N THR A 56 -9.69 -14.87 -22.55
CA THR A 56 -9.03 -15.84 -21.65
C THR A 56 -9.42 -15.66 -20.17
N ASN A 57 -10.01 -14.51 -19.82
CA ASN A 57 -10.40 -14.19 -18.46
C ASN A 57 -11.86 -14.59 -18.16
N LYS A 58 -12.13 -14.90 -16.88
CA LYS A 58 -13.50 -15.04 -16.38
C LYS A 58 -13.95 -13.75 -15.73
N ILE A 59 -15.04 -13.16 -16.24
CA ILE A 59 -15.48 -11.80 -15.87
C ILE A 59 -16.85 -11.83 -15.22
N THR A 60 -16.99 -11.05 -14.14
CA THR A 60 -18.28 -10.70 -13.54
C THR A 60 -18.33 -9.18 -13.34
N GLY A 61 -19.40 -8.51 -13.81
CA GLY A 61 -19.59 -7.06 -13.65
C GLY A 61 -18.70 -6.23 -14.56
N VAL A 62 -18.63 -6.58 -15.85
CA VAL A 62 -17.75 -5.96 -16.85
C VAL A 62 -17.84 -4.42 -16.91
N ALA A 63 -19.02 -3.84 -16.66
CA ALA A 63 -19.22 -2.38 -16.66
C ALA A 63 -18.39 -1.64 -15.56
N ASN A 64 -17.94 -2.35 -14.54
CA ASN A 64 -17.13 -1.84 -13.45
C ASN A 64 -15.64 -2.25 -13.56
N ILE A 65 -15.19 -2.64 -14.77
CA ILE A 65 -13.79 -3.00 -15.02
C ILE A 65 -13.24 -2.06 -16.09
N PHE A 66 -12.10 -1.44 -15.79
CA PHE A 66 -11.43 -0.54 -16.71
C PHE A 66 -9.94 -0.91 -16.84
N LEU A 67 -9.51 -1.13 -18.07
CA LEU A 67 -8.12 -1.39 -18.44
C LEU A 67 -7.58 -0.20 -19.23
N GLU A 68 -6.49 0.37 -18.77
CA GLU A 68 -5.76 1.42 -19.48
C GLU A 68 -4.93 0.87 -20.64
N GLU A 69 -4.43 1.77 -21.48
CA GLU A 69 -3.55 1.45 -22.59
C GLU A 69 -2.31 0.66 -22.13
N GLY A 70 -2.01 -0.42 -22.83
CA GLY A 70 -0.87 -1.29 -22.52
C GLY A 70 -1.07 -2.20 -21.30
N ALA A 71 -2.23 -2.18 -20.64
CA ALA A 71 -2.54 -3.12 -19.57
C ALA A 71 -2.65 -4.55 -20.11
N VAL A 72 -2.01 -5.52 -19.43
CA VAL A 72 -2.03 -6.94 -19.78
C VAL A 72 -2.72 -7.74 -18.70
N VAL A 73 -3.81 -8.44 -19.05
CA VAL A 73 -4.58 -9.28 -18.11
C VAL A 73 -5.04 -10.53 -18.85
N GLU A 74 -4.48 -11.67 -18.51
CA GLU A 74 -4.85 -12.93 -19.17
C GLU A 74 -4.99 -14.08 -18.14
N HIS A 75 -5.85 -15.05 -18.47
CA HIS A 75 -6.05 -16.28 -17.70
C HIS A 75 -6.36 -16.04 -16.22
N SER A 76 -7.13 -15.00 -15.90
CA SER A 76 -7.46 -14.58 -14.54
C SER A 76 -8.97 -14.48 -14.30
N ILE A 77 -9.38 -14.35 -13.04
CA ILE A 77 -10.78 -14.17 -12.65
C ILE A 77 -10.96 -12.76 -12.11
N LEU A 78 -11.76 -11.94 -12.78
CA LEU A 78 -12.08 -10.57 -12.40
C LEU A 78 -13.54 -10.47 -11.99
N ASN A 79 -13.83 -10.26 -10.73
CA ASN A 79 -15.18 -10.12 -10.19
C ASN A 79 -15.39 -8.72 -9.61
N ALA A 80 -16.00 -7.85 -10.38
CA ALA A 80 -16.32 -6.47 -10.01
C ALA A 80 -17.69 -6.29 -9.35
N SER A 81 -18.32 -7.36 -8.82
CA SER A 81 -19.63 -7.27 -8.16
C SER A 81 -19.59 -6.55 -6.81
N ALA A 82 -18.46 -6.53 -6.11
CA ALA A 82 -18.29 -5.87 -4.82
C ALA A 82 -17.75 -4.44 -4.95
N GLY A 83 -17.13 -4.08 -6.08
CA GLY A 83 -16.55 -2.77 -6.34
C GLY A 83 -15.78 -2.74 -7.66
N PRO A 84 -15.35 -1.57 -8.14
CA PRO A 84 -14.67 -1.43 -9.40
C PRO A 84 -13.30 -2.12 -9.41
N ILE A 85 -12.84 -2.47 -10.61
CA ILE A 85 -11.50 -2.98 -10.89
C ILE A 85 -10.86 -2.05 -11.93
N TYR A 86 -9.78 -1.39 -11.54
CA TYR A 86 -8.99 -0.53 -12.42
C TYR A 86 -7.60 -1.12 -12.62
N ILE A 87 -7.20 -1.30 -13.87
CA ILE A 87 -5.85 -1.75 -14.25
C ILE A 87 -5.18 -0.64 -15.03
N GLY A 88 -4.17 -0.04 -14.43
CA GLY A 88 -3.46 1.14 -14.91
C GLY A 88 -2.62 0.90 -16.17
N LYS A 89 -2.10 1.99 -16.71
CA LYS A 89 -1.28 1.99 -17.93
C LYS A 89 -0.06 1.08 -17.75
N ASN A 90 0.15 0.18 -18.74
CA ASN A 90 1.26 -0.78 -18.75
C ASN A 90 1.32 -1.69 -17.50
N ALA A 91 0.25 -1.77 -16.70
CA ALA A 91 0.19 -2.68 -15.57
C ALA A 91 -0.08 -4.12 -16.05
N GLN A 92 0.38 -5.10 -15.27
CA GLN A 92 0.26 -6.51 -15.63
C GLN A 92 -0.41 -7.31 -14.52
N VAL A 93 -1.45 -8.06 -14.85
CA VAL A 93 -2.01 -9.14 -14.03
C VAL A 93 -1.58 -10.46 -14.66
N MET A 94 -0.70 -11.19 -13.97
CA MET A 94 -0.24 -12.50 -14.43
C MET A 94 -1.30 -13.57 -14.22
N GLU A 95 -1.06 -14.75 -14.77
CA GLU A 95 -2.01 -15.85 -14.86
C GLU A 95 -2.47 -16.37 -13.50
N GLY A 96 -3.71 -16.84 -13.45
CA GLY A 96 -4.28 -17.49 -12.27
C GLY A 96 -4.68 -16.55 -11.14
N CYS A 97 -4.64 -15.23 -11.34
CA CYS A 97 -5.05 -14.29 -10.31
C CYS A 97 -6.57 -14.31 -10.10
N MET A 98 -6.99 -14.20 -8.84
CA MET A 98 -8.39 -14.09 -8.43
C MET A 98 -8.61 -12.74 -7.77
N ILE A 99 -9.32 -11.85 -8.46
CA ILE A 99 -9.53 -10.46 -8.04
C ILE A 99 -11.01 -10.23 -7.80
N ARG A 100 -11.35 -9.84 -6.57
CA ARG A 100 -12.68 -9.31 -6.23
C ARG A 100 -12.53 -7.82 -5.93
N GLY A 101 -13.17 -6.95 -6.72
CA GLY A 101 -13.12 -5.49 -6.55
C GLY A 101 -13.73 -5.02 -5.21
N GLY A 102 -13.43 -3.77 -4.64
CA GLY A 102 -12.65 -2.72 -5.30
C GLY A 102 -11.13 -2.97 -5.37
N PHE A 103 -10.60 -2.76 -6.51
CA PHE A 103 -9.19 -2.97 -6.74
C PHE A 103 -8.62 -1.95 -7.74
N ALA A 104 -7.46 -1.40 -7.41
CA ALA A 104 -6.66 -0.62 -8.35
C ALA A 104 -5.23 -1.18 -8.43
N LEU A 105 -4.80 -1.53 -9.63
CA LEU A 105 -3.42 -1.81 -9.97
C LEU A 105 -2.90 -0.61 -10.77
N CYS A 106 -2.05 0.21 -10.18
CA CYS A 106 -1.60 1.46 -10.79
C CYS A 106 -0.58 1.24 -11.92
N GLU A 107 -0.19 2.34 -12.58
CA GLU A 107 0.71 2.33 -13.73
C GLU A 107 1.98 1.49 -13.50
N GLY A 108 2.30 0.62 -14.46
CA GLY A 108 3.50 -0.21 -14.44
C GLY A 108 3.60 -1.20 -13.28
N ALA A 109 2.54 -1.35 -12.48
CA ALA A 109 2.53 -2.32 -11.40
C ALA A 109 2.26 -3.74 -11.91
N VAL A 110 2.76 -4.74 -11.19
CA VAL A 110 2.63 -6.16 -11.55
C VAL A 110 1.97 -6.93 -10.41
N LEU A 111 0.86 -7.59 -10.72
CA LEU A 111 0.26 -8.60 -9.86
C LEU A 111 0.76 -9.98 -10.32
N LYS A 112 1.52 -10.65 -9.47
CA LYS A 112 2.17 -11.94 -9.77
C LYS A 112 1.17 -13.09 -9.82
N MET A 113 1.56 -14.18 -10.47
CA MET A 113 0.75 -15.39 -10.68
C MET A 113 0.06 -15.89 -9.40
N GLY A 114 -1.20 -16.29 -9.53
CA GLY A 114 -1.96 -16.95 -8.48
C GLY A 114 -2.36 -16.06 -7.31
N SER A 115 -2.22 -14.75 -7.41
CA SER A 115 -2.57 -13.82 -6.34
C SER A 115 -4.06 -13.79 -6.05
N LYS A 116 -4.41 -13.59 -4.76
CA LYS A 116 -5.78 -13.48 -4.27
C LYS A 116 -6.00 -12.08 -3.72
N ILE A 117 -6.85 -11.30 -4.38
CA ILE A 117 -7.13 -9.91 -4.00
C ILE A 117 -8.60 -9.76 -3.65
N TYR A 118 -8.90 -9.16 -2.50
CA TYR A 118 -10.28 -8.84 -2.08
C TYR A 118 -10.30 -7.74 -1.01
N GLY A 119 -11.49 -7.13 -0.81
CA GLY A 119 -11.55 -5.88 -0.07
C GLY A 119 -10.88 -4.75 -0.85
N ALA A 120 -11.08 -3.52 -0.45
CA ALA A 120 -10.58 -2.36 -1.17
C ALA A 120 -9.04 -2.31 -1.14
N THR A 121 -8.40 -2.70 -2.24
CA THR A 121 -6.94 -2.82 -2.33
C THR A 121 -6.40 -1.94 -3.45
N THR A 122 -5.40 -1.12 -3.12
CA THR A 122 -4.68 -0.26 -4.07
C THR A 122 -3.21 -0.66 -4.09
N ILE A 123 -2.72 -1.08 -5.26
CA ILE A 123 -1.31 -1.36 -5.53
C ILE A 123 -0.73 -0.21 -6.33
N GLY A 124 0.11 0.58 -5.70
CA GLY A 124 0.70 1.80 -6.25
C GLY A 124 1.59 1.59 -7.48
N PRO A 125 2.02 2.69 -8.13
CA PRO A 125 2.80 2.63 -9.37
C PRO A 125 4.09 1.82 -9.20
N HIS A 126 4.41 1.02 -10.23
CA HIS A 126 5.65 0.22 -10.30
C HIS A 126 5.87 -0.74 -9.12
N CYS A 127 4.82 -1.08 -8.39
CA CYS A 127 4.85 -2.10 -7.35
C CYS A 127 4.83 -3.51 -7.95
N ASN A 128 5.39 -4.47 -7.20
CA ASN A 128 5.15 -5.90 -7.43
C ASN A 128 4.38 -6.47 -6.24
N ALA A 129 3.20 -7.04 -6.50
CA ALA A 129 2.35 -7.62 -5.47
C ALA A 129 2.07 -9.11 -5.75
N ALA A 130 2.00 -9.91 -4.70
CA ALA A 130 1.69 -11.35 -4.78
C ALA A 130 1.11 -11.89 -3.47
N GLY A 131 0.61 -13.10 -3.52
CA GLY A 131 0.03 -13.81 -2.37
C GLY A 131 -1.41 -13.40 -2.11
N GLU A 132 -1.79 -13.34 -0.84
CA GLU A 132 -3.12 -12.93 -0.43
C GLU A 132 -3.10 -11.51 0.11
N ILE A 133 -3.84 -10.60 -0.53
CA ILE A 133 -3.89 -9.18 -0.13
C ILE A 133 -5.35 -8.77 0.05
N LYS A 134 -5.64 -8.18 1.20
CA LYS A 134 -6.98 -7.74 1.57
C LYS A 134 -6.97 -6.35 2.16
N ASN A 135 -7.77 -5.43 1.59
CA ASN A 135 -7.99 -4.11 2.17
C ASN A 135 -6.68 -3.40 2.54
N ALA A 136 -5.76 -3.30 1.59
CA ALA A 136 -4.43 -2.73 1.81
C ALA A 136 -4.09 -1.69 0.75
N VAL A 137 -3.27 -0.73 1.14
CA VAL A 137 -2.71 0.29 0.24
C VAL A 137 -1.19 0.16 0.23
N MET A 138 -0.61 -0.06 -0.95
CA MET A 138 0.83 -0.02 -1.18
C MET A 138 1.15 1.22 -2.00
N PHE A 139 2.02 2.07 -1.49
CA PHE A 139 2.56 3.21 -2.24
C PHE A 139 3.60 2.75 -3.28
N GLY A 140 4.03 3.67 -4.15
CA GLY A 140 4.82 3.35 -5.32
C GLY A 140 6.13 2.60 -5.07
N TYR A 141 6.59 1.88 -6.08
CA TYR A 141 7.89 1.18 -6.13
C TYR A 141 8.11 0.11 -5.07
N SER A 142 7.08 -0.26 -4.31
CA SER A 142 7.16 -1.24 -3.23
C SER A 142 6.92 -2.67 -3.72
N ASN A 143 7.48 -3.65 -3.02
CA ASN A 143 7.37 -5.05 -3.39
C ASN A 143 6.81 -5.88 -2.21
N LYS A 144 5.72 -6.59 -2.47
CA LYS A 144 5.20 -7.76 -1.75
C LYS A 144 5.11 -8.89 -2.77
N ALA A 145 6.23 -9.25 -3.39
CA ALA A 145 6.31 -10.00 -4.65
C ALA A 145 6.19 -11.54 -4.50
N HIS A 146 5.92 -12.04 -3.32
CA HIS A 146 5.86 -13.46 -2.97
C HIS A 146 4.63 -13.78 -2.10
N ASP A 147 4.39 -15.05 -1.81
CA ASP A 147 3.33 -15.52 -0.91
C ASP A 147 3.44 -14.90 0.50
N GLY A 148 2.36 -14.99 1.24
CA GLY A 148 2.11 -14.38 2.54
C GLY A 148 0.86 -13.51 2.50
N TYR A 149 0.26 -13.29 3.67
CA TYR A 149 -0.94 -12.46 3.83
C TYR A 149 -0.58 -11.02 4.15
N LEU A 150 -1.23 -10.07 3.47
CA LEU A 150 -1.19 -8.63 3.78
C LEU A 150 -2.62 -8.11 3.90
N GLY A 151 -3.05 -7.79 5.12
CA GLY A 151 -4.42 -7.36 5.38
C GLY A 151 -4.53 -6.11 6.23
N ASP A 152 -5.50 -5.23 5.92
CA ASP A 152 -5.82 -3.99 6.63
C ASP A 152 -4.55 -3.16 6.93
N SER A 153 -3.76 -2.88 5.87
CA SER A 153 -2.38 -2.42 5.98
C SER A 153 -2.07 -1.24 5.07
N VAL A 154 -1.05 -0.47 5.45
CA VAL A 154 -0.46 0.59 4.61
C VAL A 154 1.03 0.34 4.48
N ILE A 155 1.52 0.27 3.26
CA ILE A 155 2.94 0.10 2.94
C ILE A 155 3.42 1.34 2.20
N GLY A 156 4.42 2.01 2.74
CA GLY A 156 5.04 3.21 2.17
C GLY A 156 5.74 2.98 0.83
N GLU A 157 6.43 3.98 0.32
CA GLU A 157 7.18 3.91 -0.92
C GLU A 157 8.51 3.17 -0.75
N TRP A 158 8.97 2.52 -1.83
CA TRP A 158 10.26 1.84 -1.88
C TRP A 158 10.46 0.77 -0.79
N CYS A 159 9.39 0.22 -0.26
CA CYS A 159 9.41 -0.88 0.71
C CYS A 159 9.63 -2.22 0.02
N ASN A 160 10.18 -3.18 0.77
CA ASN A 160 10.28 -4.55 0.29
C ASN A 160 9.97 -5.56 1.40
N LEU A 161 8.91 -6.33 1.21
CA LEU A 161 8.57 -7.44 2.09
C LEU A 161 9.18 -8.74 1.54
N GLY A 162 10.06 -9.37 2.31
CA GLY A 162 10.70 -10.64 1.95
C GLY A 162 9.68 -11.76 1.71
N ALA A 163 10.11 -12.81 1.01
CA ALA A 163 9.24 -13.96 0.72
C ALA A 163 8.65 -14.57 2.00
N GLY A 164 7.38 -14.92 1.99
CA GLY A 164 6.69 -15.47 3.15
C GLY A 164 6.35 -14.43 4.23
N THR A 165 6.69 -13.15 4.04
CA THR A 165 6.27 -12.10 4.98
C THR A 165 4.76 -12.05 5.09
N THR A 166 4.26 -12.10 6.32
CA THR A 166 2.83 -12.11 6.64
C THR A 166 2.51 -11.18 7.80
N ASN A 167 1.26 -10.69 7.87
CA ASN A 167 0.80 -9.94 9.04
C ASN A 167 -0.53 -10.46 9.57
N SER A 168 -0.73 -10.39 10.89
CA SER A 168 -2.05 -10.51 11.48
C SER A 168 -2.77 -9.16 11.44
N ASN A 169 -4.07 -9.16 11.18
CA ASN A 169 -4.91 -7.94 11.18
C ASN A 169 -6.05 -7.99 12.22
N VAL A 170 -6.29 -9.17 12.80
CA VAL A 170 -7.29 -9.39 13.86
C VAL A 170 -6.60 -10.12 15.01
N LYS A 171 -6.84 -9.67 16.24
CA LYS A 171 -6.32 -10.39 17.42
C LYS A 171 -6.99 -11.74 17.59
N ASN A 172 -6.25 -12.75 18.07
CA ASN A 172 -6.83 -14.04 18.44
C ASN A 172 -7.94 -13.94 19.49
N THR A 173 -7.89 -12.89 20.32
CA THR A 173 -8.91 -12.60 21.35
C THR A 173 -10.11 -11.83 20.80
N ALA A 174 -10.12 -11.49 19.49
CA ALA A 174 -11.13 -10.65 18.84
C ALA A 174 -11.34 -9.27 19.51
N GLY A 175 -10.41 -8.80 20.32
CA GLY A 175 -10.44 -7.47 20.94
C GLY A 175 -9.85 -6.39 20.02
N ASP A 176 -10.00 -5.13 20.41
CA ASP A 176 -9.50 -3.98 19.68
C ASP A 176 -7.99 -4.03 19.46
N VAL A 177 -7.59 -3.71 18.24
CA VAL A 177 -6.18 -3.53 17.88
C VAL A 177 -5.72 -2.15 18.36
N LYS A 178 -4.54 -2.10 18.94
CA LYS A 178 -3.86 -0.85 19.28
C LYS A 178 -2.65 -0.66 18.37
N VAL A 179 -2.42 0.58 17.92
CA VAL A 179 -1.27 1.00 17.12
C VAL A 179 -0.52 2.11 17.86
N TRP A 180 0.78 2.20 17.64
CA TRP A 180 1.59 3.29 18.16
C TRP A 180 1.25 4.59 17.42
N SER A 181 1.04 5.67 18.17
CA SER A 181 0.87 7.03 17.66
C SER A 181 2.05 7.90 18.12
N ASN A 182 2.80 8.44 17.15
CA ASN A 182 3.88 9.37 17.47
C ASN A 182 3.35 10.71 18.03
N ALA A 183 2.15 11.11 17.63
CA ALA A 183 1.52 12.35 18.10
C ALA A 183 1.13 12.26 19.58
N ASP A 184 0.61 11.10 19.99
CA ASP A 184 0.17 10.86 21.38
C ASP A 184 1.27 10.27 22.25
N ASN A 185 2.37 9.78 21.64
CA ASN A 185 3.43 9.02 22.29
C ASN A 185 2.89 7.84 23.11
N ASP A 186 1.86 7.16 22.59
CA ASP A 186 1.17 6.03 23.23
C ASP A 186 0.50 5.12 22.19
N TYR A 187 0.02 3.97 22.67
CA TYR A 187 -0.77 3.02 21.90
C TYR A 187 -2.25 3.38 21.95
N ILE A 188 -2.82 3.76 20.80
CA ILE A 188 -4.24 4.11 20.66
C ILE A 188 -5.05 3.00 19.99
N SER A 189 -6.33 2.88 20.36
CA SER A 189 -7.24 1.90 19.76
C SER A 189 -7.71 2.37 18.39
N VAL A 190 -7.68 1.45 17.41
CA VAL A 190 -8.07 1.71 16.02
C VAL A 190 -9.21 0.80 15.55
N GLY A 191 -9.89 0.13 16.48
CA GLY A 191 -10.96 -0.81 16.22
C GLY A 191 -10.48 -2.25 16.07
N LEU A 192 -11.35 -3.12 15.56
CA LEU A 192 -11.14 -4.57 15.55
C LEU A 192 -10.07 -5.04 14.55
N LYS A 193 -9.73 -4.22 13.55
CA LYS A 193 -8.85 -4.64 12.44
C LYS A 193 -7.82 -3.57 12.11
N CYS A 194 -6.56 -3.95 12.24
CA CYS A 194 -5.43 -3.20 11.71
C CYS A 194 -4.23 -4.15 11.59
N GLY A 195 -3.61 -4.15 10.43
CA GLY A 195 -2.44 -4.97 10.14
C GLY A 195 -1.12 -4.21 10.33
N LEU A 196 -0.38 -4.05 9.25
CA LEU A 196 0.94 -3.44 9.21
C LEU A 196 0.86 -2.00 8.68
N LEU A 197 1.45 -1.05 9.39
CA LEU A 197 1.72 0.30 8.93
C LEU A 197 3.24 0.44 8.78
N MET A 198 3.73 0.55 7.55
CA MET A 198 5.17 0.54 7.25
C MET A 198 5.57 1.83 6.54
N GLY A 199 6.50 2.56 7.10
CA GLY A 199 7.08 3.78 6.53
C GLY A 199 8.04 3.49 5.36
N ASP A 200 8.31 4.54 4.58
CA ASP A 200 9.08 4.49 3.35
C ASP A 200 10.48 3.87 3.52
N TYR A 201 10.97 3.24 2.45
CA TYR A 201 12.29 2.60 2.40
C TYR A 201 12.51 1.45 3.39
N SER A 202 11.46 0.97 4.08
CA SER A 202 11.58 -0.11 5.06
C SER A 202 11.48 -1.49 4.42
N ARG A 203 12.15 -2.48 5.01
CA ARG A 203 12.28 -3.83 4.46
C ARG A 203 12.13 -4.87 5.55
N SER A 204 11.59 -6.03 5.18
CA SER A 204 11.60 -7.21 6.05
C SER A 204 12.36 -8.38 5.41
N ALA A 205 12.99 -9.17 6.24
CA ALA A 205 13.56 -10.45 5.83
C ALA A 205 12.47 -11.43 5.38
N ILE A 206 12.88 -12.53 4.78
CA ILE A 206 11.98 -13.65 4.45
C ILE A 206 11.32 -14.20 5.73
N ASN A 207 10.07 -14.69 5.58
CA ASN A 207 9.28 -15.30 6.67
C ASN A 207 9.07 -14.39 7.89
N THR A 208 9.17 -13.07 7.74
CA THR A 208 8.85 -12.14 8.82
C THR A 208 7.35 -12.19 9.11
N SER A 209 6.99 -12.40 10.39
CA SER A 209 5.61 -12.40 10.86
C SER A 209 5.35 -11.14 11.69
N PHE A 210 4.48 -10.26 11.18
CA PHE A 210 4.08 -9.06 11.91
C PHE A 210 2.79 -9.29 12.71
N ASN A 211 2.76 -8.83 13.94
CA ASN A 211 1.56 -8.85 14.78
C ASN A 211 0.55 -7.77 14.33
N THR A 212 -0.69 -7.85 14.82
CA THR A 212 -1.72 -6.83 14.60
C THR A 212 -1.27 -5.45 15.02
N GLY A 213 -1.52 -4.44 14.18
CA GLY A 213 -1.21 -3.05 14.48
C GLY A 213 0.29 -2.77 14.68
N THR A 214 1.14 -3.52 13.99
CA THR A 214 2.58 -3.21 13.98
C THR A 214 2.82 -1.93 13.18
N VAL A 215 3.56 -1.00 13.78
CA VAL A 215 4.01 0.24 13.16
C VAL A 215 5.52 0.16 12.95
N VAL A 216 5.95 0.32 11.73
CA VAL A 216 7.35 0.36 11.32
C VAL A 216 7.66 1.75 10.80
N GLY A 217 8.66 2.39 11.35
CA GLY A 217 9.14 3.69 10.89
C GLY A 217 9.77 3.65 9.49
N ILE A 218 10.37 4.75 9.08
CA ILE A 218 11.06 4.87 7.79
C ILE A 218 12.46 4.24 7.83
N CYS A 219 12.95 3.79 6.68
CA CYS A 219 14.32 3.28 6.52
C CYS A 219 14.68 2.14 7.48
N CYS A 220 13.74 1.27 7.83
CA CYS A 220 13.98 0.13 8.71
C CYS A 220 14.38 -1.12 7.91
N ASN A 221 15.25 -1.95 8.47
CA ASN A 221 15.56 -3.28 7.97
C ASN A 221 15.32 -4.31 9.08
N ILE A 222 14.26 -5.13 8.91
CA ILE A 222 13.73 -6.01 9.95
C ILE A 222 14.13 -7.46 9.66
N PHE A 223 14.98 -8.03 10.52
CA PHE A 223 15.48 -9.39 10.42
C PHE A 223 15.72 -9.99 11.82
N VAL A 224 14.64 -10.12 12.58
CA VAL A 224 14.67 -10.70 13.94
C VAL A 224 14.12 -12.13 13.92
N PRO A 225 14.61 -13.04 14.79
CA PRO A 225 14.21 -14.44 14.78
C PRO A 225 12.85 -14.70 15.45
N HIS A 226 12.20 -13.68 15.95
CA HIS A 226 10.91 -13.73 16.66
C HIS A 226 9.95 -12.71 16.05
N PHE A 227 8.73 -12.57 16.59
CA PHE A 227 7.85 -11.49 16.21
C PHE A 227 8.54 -10.14 16.48
N PRO A 228 8.63 -9.26 15.46
CA PRO A 228 9.12 -7.90 15.68
C PRO A 228 8.28 -7.17 16.74
N PRO A 229 8.84 -6.18 17.46
CA PRO A 229 8.08 -5.29 18.32
C PRO A 229 6.91 -4.65 17.56
N LYS A 230 5.84 -4.32 18.26
CA LYS A 230 4.68 -3.64 17.65
C LYS A 230 5.00 -2.21 17.19
N PHE A 231 6.01 -1.59 17.73
CA PHE A 231 6.56 -0.33 17.26
C PHE A 231 8.05 -0.50 17.00
N ILE A 232 8.46 -0.16 15.79
CA ILE A 232 9.85 -0.15 15.34
C ILE A 232 10.15 1.28 14.92
N SER A 233 11.05 1.93 15.63
CA SER A 233 11.41 3.33 15.38
C SER A 233 12.10 3.50 14.02
N ASP A 234 12.09 4.73 13.52
CA ASP A 234 12.80 5.08 12.30
C ASP A 234 14.27 4.67 12.34
N PHE A 235 14.81 4.33 11.18
CA PHE A 235 16.23 4.02 11.01
C PHE A 235 16.72 2.83 11.88
N THR A 236 15.91 1.78 11.99
CA THR A 236 16.25 0.55 12.71
C THR A 236 16.89 -0.48 11.78
N TRP A 237 18.00 -1.11 12.21
CA TRP A 237 18.68 -2.25 11.58
C TRP A 237 18.67 -3.45 12.54
N GLY A 238 17.73 -4.38 12.35
CA GLY A 238 17.50 -5.45 13.31
C GLY A 238 17.07 -4.89 14.66
N GLU A 239 17.98 -4.86 15.63
CA GLU A 239 17.78 -4.28 16.97
C GLU A 239 18.64 -3.03 17.22
N GLU A 240 19.41 -2.60 16.22
CA GLU A 240 20.35 -1.48 16.32
C GLU A 240 19.89 -0.27 15.50
N ARG A 241 20.56 0.87 15.67
CA ARG A 241 20.36 2.03 14.82
C ARG A 241 21.09 1.86 13.48
N TYR A 242 20.40 2.05 12.39
CA TYR A 242 20.93 2.01 11.04
C TYR A 242 21.84 3.21 10.78
N THR A 243 23.08 3.01 10.37
CA THR A 243 23.98 4.13 10.07
C THR A 243 23.57 4.84 8.77
N PHE A 244 23.60 6.18 8.78
CA PHE A 244 23.09 7.00 7.66
C PHE A 244 23.78 6.68 6.32
N ALA A 245 25.09 6.52 6.33
CA ALA A 245 25.85 6.18 5.11
C ALA A 245 25.37 4.84 4.49
N LYS A 246 25.10 3.83 5.33
CA LYS A 246 24.60 2.54 4.87
C LYS A 246 23.16 2.63 4.36
N ILE A 247 22.30 3.45 4.99
CA ILE A 247 20.94 3.73 4.53
C ILE A 247 20.98 4.26 3.08
N LEU A 248 21.75 5.30 2.82
CA LEU A 248 21.86 5.89 1.48
C LEU A 248 22.38 4.89 0.45
N GLN A 249 23.39 4.10 0.82
CA GLN A 249 23.91 3.05 -0.04
C GLN A 249 22.84 2.02 -0.42
N ASP A 250 22.10 1.52 0.58
CA ASP A 250 21.10 0.48 0.39
C ASP A 250 19.86 1.00 -0.36
N ILE A 251 19.41 2.23 -0.11
CA ILE A 251 18.37 2.89 -0.90
C ILE A 251 18.85 3.03 -2.35
N GLY A 252 20.09 3.50 -2.58
CA GLY A 252 20.66 3.63 -3.91
C GLY A 252 20.72 2.30 -4.66
N ASN A 253 21.06 1.20 -3.98
CA ASN A 253 21.05 -0.14 -4.56
C ASN A 253 19.63 -0.54 -5.03
N TRP A 254 18.61 -0.36 -4.19
CA TRP A 254 17.23 -0.69 -4.53
C TRP A 254 16.65 0.19 -5.65
N LYS A 255 16.95 1.48 -5.63
CA LYS A 255 16.51 2.40 -6.69
C LYS A 255 17.14 2.02 -8.04
N ARG A 256 18.41 1.66 -8.06
CA ARG A 256 19.11 1.22 -9.27
C ARG A 256 18.50 -0.04 -9.90
N LEU A 257 17.99 -0.99 -9.10
CA LEU A 257 17.29 -2.17 -9.61
C LEU A 257 16.02 -1.82 -10.43
N LYS A 258 15.46 -0.64 -10.19
CA LYS A 258 14.29 -0.12 -10.93
C LYS A 258 14.66 1.04 -11.88
N GLY A 259 15.96 1.26 -12.17
CA GLY A 259 16.43 2.30 -13.09
C GLY A 259 16.44 3.73 -12.52
N HIS A 260 16.40 3.87 -11.19
CA HIS A 260 16.40 5.16 -10.49
C HIS A 260 17.68 5.38 -9.68
N SER A 261 17.88 6.62 -9.21
CA SER A 261 18.96 7.01 -8.30
C SER A 261 18.39 7.81 -7.12
N VAL A 262 19.18 7.90 -6.05
CA VAL A 262 18.87 8.83 -4.95
C VAL A 262 19.11 10.25 -5.42
N THR A 263 18.13 11.11 -5.25
CA THR A 263 18.27 12.54 -5.56
C THR A 263 18.89 13.30 -4.38
N LYS A 264 19.55 14.42 -4.66
CA LYS A 264 20.12 15.28 -3.63
C LYS A 264 19.05 15.74 -2.60
N LYS A 265 17.84 16.03 -3.08
CA LYS A 265 16.72 16.44 -2.22
C LYS A 265 16.28 15.30 -1.29
N GLU A 266 16.20 14.07 -1.78
CA GLU A 266 15.89 12.91 -0.93
C GLU A 266 16.95 12.71 0.15
N GLU A 267 18.24 12.81 -0.22
CA GLU A 267 19.33 12.71 0.74
C GLU A 267 19.23 13.78 1.83
N GLU A 268 18.96 15.03 1.46
CA GLU A 268 18.78 16.14 2.39
C GLU A 268 17.60 15.90 3.36
N ILE A 269 16.46 15.42 2.85
CA ILE A 269 15.28 15.11 3.66
C ILE A 269 15.61 13.96 4.63
N LEU A 270 16.18 12.86 4.13
CA LEU A 270 16.53 11.72 4.96
C LEU A 270 17.55 12.08 6.05
N LYS A 271 18.53 12.94 5.71
CA LYS A 271 19.50 13.42 6.67
C LYS A 271 18.87 14.30 7.76
N HIS A 272 17.92 15.14 7.38
CA HIS A 272 17.17 15.96 8.34
C HIS A 272 16.39 15.08 9.32
N LEU A 273 15.64 14.09 8.82
CA LEU A 273 14.87 13.14 9.65
C LEU A 273 15.77 12.25 10.51
N TYR A 274 16.93 11.85 10.01
CA TYR A 274 17.89 11.03 10.76
C TYR A 274 18.48 11.75 11.97
N ASN A 275 18.59 13.09 11.93
CA ASN A 275 19.19 13.92 12.99
C ASN A 275 18.16 14.43 14.03
N GLN A 276 16.87 14.11 13.87
CA GLN A 276 15.83 14.35 14.87
C GLN A 276 15.82 13.24 15.93
#